data_2105756b00a93fc02641730cbd5cf58d
#
_entry.id   2105756b00a93fc02641730cbd5cf58d
#
_cell.length_a   1.000
_cell.length_b   1.000
_cell.length_c   1.000
_cell.angle_alpha   90.00
_cell.angle_beta   90.00
_cell.angle_gamma   90.00
#
_symmetry.space_group_name_H-M   'P 1'
#
loop_
_entity.id
_entity.type
_entity.pdbx_description
1 polymer ?
#
loop_
_entity_poly.entity_id
_entity_poly.type
_entity_poly.pdbx_seq_one_letter_code
_entity_poly.pdbx_strand_id
1 'polypeptide(L)'
;GFDLGMNTAGGFGEYIRIPSEWAVAKPNGLTLRESMIIGTAGFTAGLSVQGLVEHGVTPDKGDILVTGATGGVGSVAVALLAKAGFSVVACTGKKEHESFLKTLGASKVITRDELLENKERPMLKEQFAGAVDTVGGEYLAQAIKATQYGGAVTCCGLTAAADLNVSVFPFILRGVSL
;
A
#
# COMPACT_ATOMS: atom_id res chain seq x y z
N GLY A 1 -7.13 -21.36 2.44
CA GLY A 1 -7.95 -20.29 1.90
C GLY A 1 -9.03 -20.83 0.98
N PHE A 2 -10.06 -20.07 0.78
CA PHE A 2 -11.17 -20.41 -0.14
C PHE A 2 -11.31 -19.26 -1.12
N ASP A 3 -11.55 -19.61 -2.37
CA ASP A 3 -11.61 -18.67 -3.48
C ASP A 3 -13.08 -18.32 -3.76
N LEU A 4 -13.71 -17.61 -2.82
CA LEU A 4 -15.10 -17.19 -2.96
C LEU A 4 -15.28 -16.32 -4.21
N GLY A 5 -16.17 -16.75 -5.09
CA GLY A 5 -16.41 -16.08 -6.37
C GLY A 5 -15.42 -16.40 -7.48
N MET A 6 -14.42 -17.25 -7.23
CA MET A 6 -13.47 -17.78 -8.22
C MET A 6 -13.68 -19.28 -8.43
N ASN A 7 -13.33 -20.11 -7.45
CA ASN A 7 -13.52 -21.56 -7.50
C ASN A 7 -14.80 -22.01 -6.78
N THR A 8 -15.53 -21.09 -6.18
CA THR A 8 -16.84 -21.31 -5.55
C THR A 8 -17.83 -20.24 -6.01
N ALA A 9 -19.10 -20.43 -5.72
CA ALA A 9 -20.12 -19.41 -5.97
C ALA A 9 -19.77 -18.11 -5.22
N GLY A 10 -19.93 -16.98 -5.90
CA GLY A 10 -19.66 -15.66 -5.32
C GLY A 10 -20.85 -15.05 -4.61
N GLY A 11 -20.65 -13.89 -4.00
CA GLY A 11 -21.65 -13.12 -3.25
C GLY A 11 -22.18 -11.89 -3.97
N PHE A 12 -22.12 -11.87 -5.32
CA PHE A 12 -22.63 -10.72 -6.08
C PHE A 12 -24.17 -10.80 -6.23
N GLY A 13 -24.87 -10.56 -5.10
CA GLY A 13 -26.31 -10.63 -4.98
C GLY A 13 -26.77 -10.24 -3.58
N GLU A 14 -28.07 -10.24 -3.34
CA GLU A 14 -28.66 -9.89 -2.04
C GLU A 14 -28.38 -10.94 -0.96
N TYR A 15 -28.27 -12.20 -1.37
CA TYR A 15 -28.05 -13.34 -0.48
C TYR A 15 -26.98 -14.26 -1.05
N ILE A 16 -26.20 -14.84 -0.15
CA ILE A 16 -25.19 -15.85 -0.45
C ILE A 16 -25.31 -17.01 0.52
N ARG A 17 -25.11 -18.23 0.04
CA ARG A 17 -25.00 -19.42 0.88
C ARG A 17 -23.55 -19.83 0.98
N ILE A 18 -23.00 -19.76 2.19
CA ILE A 18 -21.62 -20.14 2.51
C ILE A 18 -21.60 -20.98 3.79
N PRO A 19 -20.53 -21.77 4.03
CA PRO A 19 -20.27 -22.34 5.35
C PRO A 19 -20.17 -21.25 6.42
N SER A 20 -20.75 -21.50 7.59
CA SER A 20 -20.80 -20.50 8.67
C SER A 20 -19.42 -20.10 9.19
N GLU A 21 -18.46 -21.01 9.15
CA GLU A 21 -17.07 -20.78 9.53
C GLU A 21 -16.30 -19.82 8.61
N TRP A 22 -16.85 -19.52 7.41
CA TRP A 22 -16.29 -18.50 6.51
C TRP A 22 -16.78 -17.09 6.84
N ALA A 23 -17.82 -16.99 7.66
CA ALA A 23 -18.38 -15.70 8.03
C ALA A 23 -17.63 -15.10 9.22
N VAL A 24 -17.30 -13.83 9.12
CA VAL A 24 -16.72 -13.04 10.20
C VAL A 24 -17.76 -12.03 10.67
N ALA A 25 -17.88 -11.88 11.99
CA ALA A 25 -18.78 -10.89 12.58
C ALA A 25 -18.39 -9.47 12.10
N LYS A 26 -19.38 -8.74 11.59
CA LYS A 26 -19.19 -7.35 11.18
C LYS A 26 -18.82 -6.49 12.40
N PRO A 27 -17.74 -5.69 12.34
CA PRO A 27 -17.39 -4.78 13.43
C PRO A 27 -18.53 -3.80 13.76
N ASN A 28 -18.65 -3.44 15.02
CA ASN A 28 -19.57 -2.39 15.45
C ASN A 28 -19.16 -1.05 14.81
N GLY A 29 -20.15 -0.27 14.38
CA GLY A 29 -19.93 1.04 13.76
C GLY A 29 -19.81 1.02 12.24
N LEU A 30 -19.67 -0.16 11.58
CA LEU A 30 -19.75 -0.29 10.12
C LEU A 30 -21.15 -0.71 9.68
N THR A 31 -21.64 -0.13 8.61
CA THR A 31 -22.79 -0.63 7.87
C THR A 31 -22.35 -1.77 6.93
N LEU A 32 -23.30 -2.59 6.44
CA LEU A 32 -23.02 -3.60 5.42
C LEU A 32 -22.44 -2.97 4.14
N ARG A 33 -22.96 -1.81 3.75
CA ARG A 33 -22.46 -1.07 2.58
C ARG A 33 -20.99 -0.64 2.75
N GLU A 34 -20.63 -0.08 3.90
CA GLU A 34 -19.25 0.31 4.19
C GLU A 34 -18.32 -0.88 4.23
N SER A 35 -18.76 -2.02 4.77
CA SER A 35 -17.98 -3.27 4.73
C SER A 35 -17.69 -3.70 3.29
N MET A 36 -18.65 -3.54 2.38
CA MET A 36 -18.45 -3.86 0.96
C MET A 36 -17.57 -2.86 0.23
N ILE A 37 -17.59 -1.58 0.62
CA ILE A 37 -16.68 -0.53 0.09
C ILE A 37 -15.23 -0.84 0.47
N ILE A 38 -14.98 -1.24 1.72
CA ILE A 38 -13.66 -1.62 2.22
C ILE A 38 -13.16 -2.85 1.45
N GLY A 39 -13.91 -3.94 1.46
CA GLY A 39 -13.66 -5.17 0.73
C GLY A 39 -12.24 -5.71 0.87
N THR A 40 -11.82 -6.50 -0.10
CA THR A 40 -10.45 -7.07 -0.16
C THR A 40 -9.37 -5.99 -0.26
N ALA A 41 -9.63 -4.91 -1.01
CA ALA A 41 -8.68 -3.83 -1.17
C ALA A 41 -8.39 -3.11 0.16
N GLY A 42 -9.45 -2.81 0.94
CA GLY A 42 -9.28 -2.20 2.26
C GLY A 42 -8.62 -3.15 3.27
N PHE A 43 -8.93 -4.43 3.23
CA PHE A 43 -8.26 -5.45 4.05
C PHE A 43 -6.76 -5.51 3.74
N THR A 44 -6.40 -5.56 2.45
CA THR A 44 -5.00 -5.55 1.99
C THR A 44 -4.26 -4.28 2.43
N ALA A 45 -4.90 -3.12 2.30
CA ALA A 45 -4.35 -1.85 2.77
C ALA A 45 -4.12 -1.87 4.30
N GLY A 46 -5.07 -2.41 5.05
CA GLY A 46 -4.96 -2.57 6.51
C GLY A 46 -3.76 -3.44 6.90
N LEU A 47 -3.59 -4.61 6.27
CA LEU A 47 -2.44 -5.49 6.49
C LEU A 47 -1.11 -4.81 6.13
N SER A 48 -1.08 -4.05 5.04
CA SER A 48 0.12 -3.32 4.63
C SER A 48 0.52 -2.26 5.65
N VAL A 49 -0.44 -1.47 6.14
CA VAL A 49 -0.19 -0.47 7.19
C VAL A 49 0.22 -1.13 8.50
N GLN A 50 -0.45 -2.20 8.90
CA GLN A 50 -0.10 -2.98 10.09
C GLN A 50 1.33 -3.51 9.99
N GLY A 51 1.73 -4.07 8.84
CA GLY A 51 3.08 -4.56 8.61
C GLY A 51 4.14 -3.48 8.82
N LEU A 52 3.92 -2.25 8.34
CA LEU A 52 4.84 -1.13 8.63
C LEU A 52 4.97 -0.85 10.13
N VAL A 53 3.84 -0.79 10.85
CA VAL A 53 3.83 -0.52 12.29
C VAL A 53 4.51 -1.64 13.08
N GLU A 54 4.27 -2.90 12.75
CA GLU A 54 4.89 -4.07 13.39
C GLU A 54 6.41 -4.10 13.18
N HIS A 55 6.90 -3.55 12.05
CA HIS A 55 8.33 -3.35 11.80
C HIS A 55 8.88 -2.05 12.42
N GLY A 56 8.12 -1.42 13.30
CA GLY A 56 8.57 -0.26 14.07
C GLY A 56 8.58 1.05 13.29
N VAL A 57 7.90 1.14 12.15
CA VAL A 57 7.72 2.41 11.44
C VAL A 57 6.68 3.25 12.19
N THR A 58 7.08 4.45 12.62
CA THR A 58 6.24 5.38 13.40
C THR A 58 6.14 6.74 12.71
N PRO A 59 5.10 7.56 13.00
CA PRO A 59 4.88 8.83 12.32
C PRO A 59 6.03 9.85 12.42
N ASP A 60 6.82 9.78 13.48
CA ASP A 60 7.98 10.67 13.73
C ASP A 60 9.21 10.29 12.91
N LYS A 61 9.24 9.12 12.29
CA LYS A 61 10.39 8.65 11.49
C LYS A 61 10.47 9.28 10.10
N GLY A 62 9.38 9.82 9.57
CA GLY A 62 9.36 10.49 8.28
C GLY A 62 8.20 10.07 7.39
N ASP A 63 8.32 10.40 6.12
CA ASP A 63 7.26 10.19 5.13
C ASP A 63 7.08 8.72 4.76
N ILE A 64 5.84 8.32 4.49
CA ILE A 64 5.49 7.02 3.93
C ILE A 64 5.10 7.18 2.46
N LEU A 65 5.80 6.46 1.59
CA LEU A 65 5.43 6.38 0.17
C LEU A 65 4.26 5.41 -0.03
N VAL A 66 3.26 5.81 -0.81
CA VAL A 66 2.22 4.91 -1.31
C VAL A 66 2.25 4.94 -2.84
N THR A 67 2.61 3.84 -3.48
CA THR A 67 2.54 3.70 -4.94
C THR A 67 1.14 3.27 -5.38
N GLY A 68 0.74 3.63 -6.61
CA GLY A 68 -0.61 3.32 -7.10
C GLY A 68 -1.72 3.95 -6.25
N ALA A 69 -1.45 5.12 -5.68
CA ALA A 69 -2.25 5.78 -4.65
C ALA A 69 -3.72 6.05 -5.04
N THR A 70 -4.05 6.10 -6.33
CA THR A 70 -5.45 6.26 -6.81
C THR A 70 -6.18 4.94 -7.00
N GLY A 71 -5.51 3.80 -6.80
CA GLY A 71 -6.12 2.47 -6.87
C GLY A 71 -6.91 2.11 -5.61
N GLY A 72 -7.63 0.98 -5.65
CA GLY A 72 -8.45 0.51 -4.52
C GLY A 72 -7.64 0.35 -3.23
N VAL A 73 -6.52 -0.36 -3.27
CA VAL A 73 -5.63 -0.55 -2.10
C VAL A 73 -4.92 0.76 -1.75
N GLY A 74 -4.32 1.43 -2.74
CA GLY A 74 -3.51 2.63 -2.51
C GLY A 74 -4.29 3.77 -1.88
N SER A 75 -5.52 4.04 -2.35
CA SER A 75 -6.35 5.12 -1.78
C SER A 75 -6.76 4.87 -0.33
N VAL A 76 -7.08 3.62 0.00
CA VAL A 76 -7.38 3.24 1.39
C VAL A 76 -6.12 3.29 2.25
N ALA A 77 -4.96 2.87 1.74
CA ALA A 77 -3.68 2.96 2.45
C ALA A 77 -3.33 4.43 2.77
N VAL A 78 -3.50 5.36 1.81
CA VAL A 78 -3.32 6.81 2.05
C VAL A 78 -4.20 7.27 3.20
N ALA A 79 -5.49 6.96 3.17
CA ALA A 79 -6.44 7.37 4.20
C ALA A 79 -6.13 6.79 5.59
N LEU A 80 -5.77 5.51 5.65
CA LEU A 80 -5.41 4.84 6.91
C LEU A 80 -4.14 5.43 7.52
N LEU A 81 -3.08 5.58 6.72
CA LEU A 81 -1.82 6.17 7.15
C LEU A 81 -1.99 7.61 7.65
N ALA A 82 -2.70 8.44 6.88
CA ALA A 82 -2.98 9.81 7.28
C ALA A 82 -3.78 9.89 8.58
N LYS A 83 -4.80 9.03 8.74
CA LYS A 83 -5.58 8.94 9.98
C LYS A 83 -4.75 8.45 11.17
N ALA A 84 -3.76 7.60 10.92
CA ALA A 84 -2.81 7.13 11.94
C ALA A 84 -1.70 8.16 12.26
N GLY A 85 -1.72 9.34 11.65
CA GLY A 85 -0.79 10.44 11.91
C GLY A 85 0.49 10.44 11.07
N PHE A 86 0.60 9.54 10.07
CA PHE A 86 1.75 9.53 9.17
C PHE A 86 1.69 10.65 8.13
N SER A 87 2.83 11.19 7.77
CA SER A 87 2.99 12.02 6.57
C SER A 87 3.05 11.12 5.32
N VAL A 88 2.14 11.32 4.39
CA VAL A 88 1.97 10.41 3.24
C VAL A 88 2.35 11.07 1.93
N VAL A 89 3.31 10.48 1.22
CA VAL A 89 3.65 10.83 -0.17
C VAL A 89 2.94 9.85 -1.10
N ALA A 90 1.94 10.34 -1.81
CA ALA A 90 1.11 9.55 -2.72
C ALA A 90 1.69 9.61 -4.14
N CYS A 91 2.12 8.45 -4.69
CA CYS A 91 2.60 8.36 -6.07
C CYS A 91 1.47 7.87 -6.99
N THR A 92 1.20 8.63 -8.06
CA THR A 92 0.18 8.29 -9.04
C THR A 92 0.60 8.65 -10.47
N GLY A 93 0.10 7.89 -11.46
CA GLY A 93 0.18 8.27 -12.86
C GLY A 93 -0.98 9.18 -13.32
N LYS A 94 -1.91 9.50 -12.43
CA LYS A 94 -3.13 10.25 -12.70
C LYS A 94 -3.12 11.58 -11.94
N LYS A 95 -2.37 12.54 -12.46
CA LYS A 95 -2.16 13.85 -11.81
C LYS A 95 -3.47 14.61 -11.59
N GLU A 96 -4.47 14.41 -12.44
CA GLU A 96 -5.81 14.97 -12.30
C GLU A 96 -6.54 14.58 -11.02
N HIS A 97 -6.10 13.51 -10.34
CA HIS A 97 -6.64 13.06 -9.06
C HIS A 97 -5.88 13.58 -7.83
N GLU A 98 -5.00 14.57 -7.99
CA GLU A 98 -4.25 15.14 -6.86
C GLU A 98 -5.18 15.65 -5.76
N SER A 99 -6.23 16.38 -6.09
CA SER A 99 -7.20 16.91 -5.13
C SER A 99 -7.88 15.79 -4.32
N PHE A 100 -8.22 14.69 -4.97
CA PHE A 100 -8.78 13.50 -4.31
C PHE A 100 -7.78 12.92 -3.28
N LEU A 101 -6.52 12.73 -3.66
CA LEU A 101 -5.49 12.22 -2.76
C LEU A 101 -5.22 13.16 -1.58
N LYS A 102 -5.26 14.47 -1.81
CA LYS A 102 -5.18 15.47 -0.74
C LYS A 102 -6.36 15.38 0.22
N THR A 103 -7.57 15.17 -0.29
CA THR A 103 -8.77 14.95 0.56
C THR A 103 -8.66 13.70 1.42
N LEU A 104 -7.98 12.66 0.94
CA LEU A 104 -7.68 11.45 1.72
C LEU A 104 -6.59 11.67 2.77
N GLY A 105 -5.89 12.80 2.74
CA GLY A 105 -4.87 13.17 3.71
C GLY A 105 -3.43 13.03 3.23
N ALA A 106 -3.18 12.87 1.90
CA ALA A 106 -1.83 12.90 1.38
C ALA A 106 -1.16 14.27 1.64
N SER A 107 0.01 14.27 2.25
CA SER A 107 0.82 15.47 2.49
C SER A 107 1.45 15.98 1.18
N LYS A 108 1.85 15.05 0.32
CA LYS A 108 2.45 15.33 -0.99
C LYS A 108 1.95 14.34 -2.03
N VAL A 109 1.81 14.80 -3.27
CA VAL A 109 1.53 13.93 -4.43
C VAL A 109 2.69 14.06 -5.41
N ILE A 110 3.21 12.92 -5.88
CA ILE A 110 4.27 12.83 -6.87
C ILE A 110 3.82 12.00 -8.07
N THR A 111 4.43 12.26 -9.20
CA THR A 111 4.21 11.49 -10.43
C THR A 111 5.05 10.21 -10.44
N ARG A 112 4.73 9.33 -11.38
CA ARG A 112 5.53 8.14 -11.65
C ARG A 112 6.96 8.48 -12.11
N ASP A 113 7.08 9.50 -12.95
CA ASP A 113 8.38 9.93 -13.51
C ASP A 113 9.29 10.48 -12.40
N GLU A 114 8.73 11.28 -11.47
CA GLU A 114 9.47 11.75 -10.30
C GLU A 114 9.95 10.59 -9.41
N LEU A 115 9.14 9.54 -9.21
CA LEU A 115 9.57 8.38 -8.43
C LEU A 115 10.66 7.58 -9.16
N LEU A 116 10.60 7.49 -10.49
CA LEU A 116 11.53 6.71 -11.30
C LEU A 116 12.82 7.46 -11.65
N GLU A 117 13.00 8.68 -11.18
CA GLU A 117 14.28 9.38 -11.35
C GLU A 117 15.45 8.58 -10.77
N ASN A 118 16.56 8.55 -11.52
CA ASN A 118 17.78 7.82 -11.14
C ASN A 118 17.58 6.32 -10.88
N LYS A 119 16.66 5.68 -11.60
CA LYS A 119 16.30 4.26 -11.42
C LYS A 119 17.45 3.29 -11.61
N GLU A 120 18.49 3.65 -12.38
CA GLU A 120 19.71 2.85 -12.60
C GLU A 120 20.61 2.77 -11.38
N ARG A 121 20.47 3.66 -10.42
CA ARG A 121 21.31 3.62 -9.22
C ARG A 121 20.93 2.43 -8.35
N PRO A 122 21.91 1.71 -7.79
CA PRO A 122 21.66 0.58 -6.90
C PRO A 122 21.04 0.99 -5.57
N MET A 123 21.25 2.24 -5.14
CA MET A 123 20.67 2.89 -3.97
C MET A 123 20.34 4.35 -4.27
N LEU A 124 19.31 4.87 -3.62
CA LEU A 124 18.92 6.27 -3.68
C LEU A 124 19.20 6.97 -2.34
N LYS A 125 19.12 8.32 -2.34
CA LYS A 125 19.09 9.06 -1.10
C LYS A 125 17.88 8.59 -0.27
N GLU A 126 18.05 8.48 1.03
CA GLU A 126 16.97 8.17 1.97
C GLU A 126 15.88 9.26 1.93
N GLN A 127 14.65 8.85 1.73
CA GLN A 127 13.50 9.75 1.58
C GLN A 127 12.31 9.30 2.43
N PHE A 128 12.10 7.98 2.57
CA PHE A 128 10.89 7.43 3.15
C PHE A 128 11.19 6.56 4.37
N ALA A 129 10.43 6.73 5.45
CA ALA A 129 10.48 5.84 6.60
C ALA A 129 9.97 4.43 6.26
N GLY A 130 9.08 4.35 5.29
CA GLY A 130 8.56 3.11 4.77
C GLY A 130 7.74 3.33 3.51
N ALA A 131 7.22 2.23 2.94
CA ALA A 131 6.36 2.31 1.76
C ALA A 131 5.28 1.24 1.76
N VAL A 132 4.14 1.57 1.16
CA VAL A 132 3.10 0.61 0.73
C VAL A 132 3.12 0.57 -0.78
N ASP A 133 3.58 -0.54 -1.36
CA ASP A 133 3.60 -0.72 -2.80
C ASP A 133 2.40 -1.53 -3.30
N THR A 134 1.67 -0.94 -4.25
CA THR A 134 0.52 -1.58 -4.91
C THR A 134 0.72 -1.77 -6.41
N VAL A 135 1.95 -1.60 -6.90
CA VAL A 135 2.26 -1.56 -8.34
C VAL A 135 3.26 -2.64 -8.75
N GLY A 136 4.27 -2.91 -7.93
CA GLY A 136 5.35 -3.86 -8.23
C GLY A 136 6.41 -3.31 -9.18
N GLY A 137 7.28 -4.19 -9.66
CA GLY A 137 8.31 -3.88 -10.64
C GLY A 137 9.26 -2.76 -10.24
N GLU A 138 9.54 -1.84 -11.16
CA GLU A 138 10.45 -0.71 -10.94
C GLU A 138 9.98 0.22 -9.80
N TYR A 139 8.68 0.36 -9.58
CA TYR A 139 8.12 1.21 -8.50
C TYR A 139 8.46 0.64 -7.12
N LEU A 140 8.29 -0.67 -6.94
CA LEU A 140 8.70 -1.37 -5.73
C LEU A 140 10.22 -1.27 -5.53
N ALA A 141 10.99 -1.47 -6.58
CA ALA A 141 12.45 -1.34 -6.53
C ALA A 141 12.88 0.07 -6.08
N GLN A 142 12.24 1.13 -6.60
CA GLN A 142 12.52 2.51 -6.20
C GLN A 142 12.12 2.78 -4.75
N ALA A 143 10.97 2.27 -4.31
CA ALA A 143 10.54 2.37 -2.92
C ALA A 143 11.60 1.77 -1.98
N ILE A 144 12.07 0.55 -2.26
CA ILE A 144 13.12 -0.11 -1.47
C ILE A 144 14.42 0.69 -1.45
N LYS A 145 14.89 1.16 -2.63
CA LYS A 145 16.14 1.94 -2.76
C LYS A 145 16.10 3.27 -2.02
N ALA A 146 14.91 3.90 -1.90
CA ALA A 146 14.72 5.19 -1.27
C ALA A 146 14.31 5.10 0.21
N THR A 147 14.07 3.90 0.72
CA THR A 147 13.74 3.67 2.13
C THR A 147 14.97 3.89 2.99
N GLN A 148 14.78 4.56 4.12
CA GLN A 148 15.83 4.91 5.07
C GLN A 148 16.24 3.72 5.95
N TYR A 149 17.31 3.91 6.73
CA TYR A 149 17.84 2.91 7.64
C TYR A 149 16.75 2.37 8.59
N GLY A 150 16.61 1.04 8.65
CA GLY A 150 15.63 0.35 9.49
C GLY A 150 14.18 0.55 9.06
N GLY A 151 13.93 1.08 7.87
CA GLY A 151 12.59 1.22 7.33
C GLY A 151 12.02 -0.08 6.77
N ALA A 152 10.73 -0.08 6.45
CA ALA A 152 10.04 -1.25 5.91
C ALA A 152 9.21 -0.91 4.68
N VAL A 153 9.10 -1.87 3.77
CA VAL A 153 8.26 -1.79 2.57
C VAL A 153 7.30 -2.96 2.58
N THR A 154 6.02 -2.70 2.41
CA THR A 154 5.02 -3.75 2.16
C THR A 154 4.63 -3.75 0.70
N CYS A 155 4.51 -4.92 0.08
CA CYS A 155 4.09 -5.02 -1.31
C CYS A 155 2.90 -5.97 -1.48
N CYS A 156 1.95 -5.57 -2.32
CA CYS A 156 0.77 -6.35 -2.61
C CYS A 156 0.35 -6.27 -4.09
N GLY A 157 1.05 -5.48 -4.90
CA GLY A 157 0.71 -5.23 -6.29
C GLY A 157 1.73 -5.78 -7.28
N LEU A 158 1.23 -6.11 -8.47
CA LEU A 158 2.04 -6.59 -9.59
C LEU A 158 1.56 -6.01 -10.94
N THR A 159 0.91 -4.84 -10.89
CA THR A 159 0.28 -4.23 -12.08
C THR A 159 1.31 -3.71 -13.10
N ALA A 160 2.51 -3.35 -12.66
CA ALA A 160 3.61 -2.98 -13.56
C ALA A 160 4.42 -4.22 -13.98
N ALA A 161 4.83 -5.04 -13.02
CA ALA A 161 5.54 -6.29 -13.24
C ALA A 161 5.48 -7.17 -11.99
N ALA A 162 5.59 -8.49 -12.17
CA ALA A 162 5.72 -9.44 -11.07
C ALA A 162 7.16 -9.55 -10.57
N ASP A 163 8.13 -9.22 -11.42
CA ASP A 163 9.55 -9.33 -11.10
C ASP A 163 10.04 -8.12 -10.30
N LEU A 164 10.92 -8.39 -9.34
CA LEU A 164 11.61 -7.39 -8.55
C LEU A 164 13.11 -7.42 -8.87
N ASN A 165 13.60 -6.40 -9.57
CA ASN A 165 15.02 -6.24 -9.87
C ASN A 165 15.63 -5.15 -8.97
N VAL A 166 16.24 -5.57 -7.87
CA VAL A 166 16.90 -4.70 -6.89
C VAL A 166 18.19 -5.34 -6.40
N SER A 167 19.21 -4.51 -6.12
CA SER A 167 20.43 -5.00 -5.48
C SER A 167 20.18 -5.33 -4.01
N VAL A 168 21.07 -6.09 -3.39
CA VAL A 168 20.98 -6.40 -1.96
C VAL A 168 21.39 -5.23 -1.04
N PHE A 169 21.92 -4.14 -1.59
CA PHE A 169 22.44 -3.02 -0.81
C PHE A 169 21.44 -2.39 0.16
N PRO A 170 20.16 -2.12 -0.19
CA PRO A 170 19.20 -1.59 0.77
C PRO A 170 19.02 -2.51 1.98
N PHE A 171 19.05 -3.81 1.78
CA PHE A 171 18.87 -4.80 2.85
C PHE A 171 20.10 -4.89 3.76
N ILE A 172 21.32 -5.01 3.19
CA ILE A 172 22.54 -5.21 3.99
C ILE A 172 23.10 -3.91 4.58
N LEU A 173 22.92 -2.76 3.92
CA LEU A 173 23.49 -1.48 4.35
C LEU A 173 22.51 -0.63 5.17
N ARG A 174 21.20 -0.82 4.97
CA ARG A 174 20.16 -0.05 5.67
C ARG A 174 19.20 -0.90 6.48
N GLY A 175 19.30 -2.24 6.41
CA GLY A 175 18.38 -3.12 7.12
C GLY A 175 16.92 -2.93 6.70
N VAL A 176 16.68 -2.55 5.43
CA VAL A 176 15.32 -2.41 4.91
C VAL A 176 14.64 -3.77 4.94
N SER A 177 13.40 -3.82 5.44
CA SER A 177 12.55 -5.01 5.41
C SER A 177 11.54 -4.95 4.26
N LEU A 178 11.26 -6.11 3.64
CA LEU A 178 10.23 -6.29 2.63
C LEU A 178 9.29 -7.42 3.03
#